data_53942b3f24f1e7d6c36e4967460c88f5
#
_entry.id   53942b3f24f1e7d6c36e4967460c88f5
#
_cell.length_a   1.000
_cell.length_b   1.000
_cell.length_c   1.000
_cell.angle_alpha   90.00
_cell.angle_beta   90.00
_cell.angle_gamma   90.00
#
_symmetry.space_group_name_H-M   'P 1'
#
loop_
_entity.id
_entity.type
_entity.pdbx_description
1 polymer ?
#
loop_
_entity_poly.entity_id
_entity_poly.type
_entity_poly.pdbx_seq_one_letter_code
_entity_poly.pdbx_strand_id
1 'polypeptide(L)'
;MALSARVRRGYALGSIATGTFGTVPGLLLLPYLTDTLGVAAAAAGLIVFVPKAWDVVLNPVAGRISDRRGARRPFLLRAGVALAVTFALVFSGPAGPPAVAAVWVVVAFLACATAYAFFQVPFNAMPAEITADPAERTRMMSWRVAVIAVAILLSGGTAPLVVTALGHAAMGAYVGVLLLVGTVGAHVATRGVVEEPVAAPVGTLREQLRVVLAVPDFRRLLLAFVVQALGVGILLAGVAYVARYLLADPAAASLLFVAFVGPALLVSPLWERFSARRGKRAGYLASTAVLVVGALALSAAATDLPGLAYAAAGLAGIGYAGTQLSPLAMLPDVAAAATRATGVNRTGVFTGVWTAGETLGLALGPGLYGLVLAVGGYVASVDGGAVQPPGALLAIAVGFSVVPAVLVAASLVPITRYSLDLTGSADVRP
;
A
#
# COMPACT_ATOMS: atom_id res chain seq x y z
N MET A 1 10.74 9.42 -31.06
CA MET A 1 11.05 8.00 -31.41
C MET A 1 10.27 7.09 -30.50
N ALA A 2 9.63 6.02 -31.02
CA ALA A 2 8.95 5.05 -30.18
C ALA A 2 9.96 4.27 -29.32
N LEU A 3 9.67 4.15 -28.02
CA LEU A 3 10.51 3.38 -27.10
C LEU A 3 10.47 1.89 -27.47
N SER A 4 11.61 1.21 -27.34
CA SER A 4 11.64 -0.24 -27.56
C SER A 4 10.77 -0.97 -26.53
N ALA A 5 10.15 -2.09 -26.94
CA ALA A 5 9.37 -2.94 -26.05
C ALA A 5 10.18 -3.42 -24.82
N ARG A 6 11.51 -3.62 -25.00
CA ARG A 6 12.45 -3.98 -23.96
C ARG A 6 12.48 -2.91 -22.85
N VAL A 7 12.59 -1.64 -23.20
CA VAL A 7 12.66 -0.52 -22.24
C VAL A 7 11.32 -0.38 -21.50
N ARG A 8 10.18 -0.39 -22.22
CA ARG A 8 8.85 -0.27 -21.62
C ARG A 8 8.54 -1.37 -20.62
N ARG A 9 8.67 -2.65 -21.06
CA ARG A 9 8.38 -3.81 -20.21
C ARG A 9 9.41 -3.99 -19.12
N GLY A 10 10.69 -3.73 -19.44
CA GLY A 10 11.77 -3.89 -18.49
C GLY A 10 11.77 -2.84 -17.39
N TYR A 11 11.41 -1.58 -17.69
CA TYR A 11 11.16 -0.58 -16.64
C TYR A 11 10.10 -1.06 -15.66
N ALA A 12 9.00 -1.64 -16.17
CA ALA A 12 7.91 -2.14 -15.33
C ALA A 12 8.36 -3.21 -14.31
N LEU A 13 9.44 -3.96 -14.57
CA LEU A 13 9.96 -4.96 -13.62
C LEU A 13 10.33 -4.35 -12.25
N GLY A 14 10.77 -3.08 -12.20
CA GLY A 14 11.02 -2.39 -10.94
C GLY A 14 9.80 -2.29 -10.02
N SER A 15 8.61 -2.45 -10.59
CA SER A 15 7.35 -2.49 -9.84
C SER A 15 7.18 -3.76 -9.00
N ILE A 16 7.96 -4.81 -9.27
CA ILE A 16 8.05 -5.98 -8.39
C ILE A 16 8.53 -5.53 -7.00
N ALA A 17 9.57 -4.68 -6.96
CA ALA A 17 10.06 -4.15 -5.69
C ALA A 17 9.00 -3.28 -4.99
N THR A 18 8.29 -2.43 -5.72
CA THR A 18 7.22 -1.57 -5.17
C THR A 18 6.06 -2.39 -4.61
N GLY A 19 5.52 -3.34 -5.39
CA GLY A 19 4.39 -4.18 -4.97
C GLY A 19 4.73 -5.09 -3.79
N THR A 20 5.88 -5.72 -3.83
CA THR A 20 6.35 -6.64 -2.78
C THR A 20 6.63 -5.91 -1.46
N PHE A 21 7.38 -4.79 -1.49
CA PHE A 21 7.65 -4.00 -0.29
C PHE A 21 6.38 -3.34 0.28
N GLY A 22 5.44 -2.95 -0.58
CA GLY A 22 4.15 -2.41 -0.13
C GLY A 22 3.27 -3.43 0.60
N THR A 23 3.40 -4.71 0.26
CA THR A 23 2.48 -5.78 0.72
C THR A 23 3.02 -6.57 1.91
N VAL A 24 4.22 -7.13 1.79
CA VAL A 24 4.71 -8.14 2.75
C VAL A 24 4.90 -7.62 4.18
N PRO A 25 5.46 -6.41 4.42
CA PRO A 25 5.56 -5.88 5.78
C PRO A 25 4.19 -5.63 6.42
N GLY A 26 3.21 -5.14 5.64
CA GLY A 26 1.84 -4.92 6.13
C GLY A 26 1.15 -6.23 6.56
N LEU A 27 1.46 -7.33 5.87
CA LEU A 27 0.86 -8.64 6.11
C LEU A 27 1.55 -9.42 7.23
N LEU A 28 2.89 -9.39 7.30
CA LEU A 28 3.66 -10.34 8.11
C LEU A 28 4.51 -9.72 9.23
N LEU A 29 4.77 -8.40 9.21
CA LEU A 29 5.71 -7.83 10.18
C LEU A 29 5.13 -7.76 11.59
N LEU A 30 3.83 -7.43 11.73
CA LEU A 30 3.19 -7.37 13.03
C LEU A 30 3.14 -8.78 13.69
N PRO A 31 2.64 -9.84 13.03
CA PRO A 31 2.66 -11.19 13.61
C PRO A 31 4.09 -11.73 13.82
N TYR A 32 5.07 -11.37 12.99
CA TYR A 32 6.46 -11.71 13.24
C TYR A 32 6.97 -11.15 14.57
N LEU A 33 6.67 -9.88 14.85
CA LEU A 33 7.04 -9.24 16.12
C LEU A 33 6.36 -9.87 17.33
N THR A 34 5.05 -10.17 17.23
CA THR A 34 4.27 -10.66 18.38
C THR A 34 4.41 -12.17 18.61
N ASP A 35 4.42 -12.98 17.54
CA ASP A 35 4.30 -14.44 17.60
C ASP A 35 5.63 -15.18 17.42
N THR A 36 6.67 -14.47 16.97
CA THR A 36 8.01 -15.05 16.79
C THR A 36 9.02 -14.40 17.72
N LEU A 37 8.95 -13.08 17.90
CA LEU A 37 9.93 -12.33 18.71
C LEU A 37 9.38 -11.98 20.12
N GLY A 38 8.12 -12.28 20.42
CA GLY A 38 7.51 -12.06 21.73
C GLY A 38 7.33 -10.58 22.10
N VAL A 39 7.32 -9.66 21.12
CA VAL A 39 7.15 -8.23 21.36
C VAL A 39 5.67 -7.92 21.64
N ALA A 40 5.38 -7.18 22.71
CA ALA A 40 4.02 -6.79 23.07
C ALA A 40 3.29 -6.10 21.89
N ALA A 41 2.01 -6.42 21.65
CA ALA A 41 1.27 -6.03 20.46
C ALA A 41 1.23 -4.51 20.20
N ALA A 42 1.07 -3.68 21.25
CA ALA A 42 1.10 -2.23 21.11
C ALA A 42 2.49 -1.71 20.68
N ALA A 43 3.57 -2.25 21.24
CA ALA A 43 4.93 -1.90 20.86
C ALA A 43 5.23 -2.37 19.42
N ALA A 44 4.81 -3.59 19.07
CA ALA A 44 4.93 -4.14 17.72
C ALA A 44 4.22 -3.26 16.68
N GLY A 45 3.01 -2.78 16.98
CA GLY A 45 2.28 -1.84 16.13
C GLY A 45 3.05 -0.53 15.88
N LEU A 46 3.67 0.04 16.92
CA LEU A 46 4.52 1.24 16.79
C LEU A 46 5.78 0.95 15.95
N ILE A 47 6.41 -0.22 16.13
CA ILE A 47 7.59 -0.63 15.36
C ILE A 47 7.25 -0.75 13.87
N VAL A 48 6.07 -1.21 13.52
CA VAL A 48 5.62 -1.26 12.10
C VAL A 48 5.32 0.15 11.57
N PHE A 49 4.71 1.00 12.38
CA PHE A 49 4.31 2.35 11.97
C PHE A 49 5.49 3.30 11.75
N VAL A 50 6.45 3.37 12.70
CA VAL A 50 7.50 4.40 12.70
C VAL A 50 8.35 4.41 11.42
N PRO A 51 8.87 3.29 10.90
CA PRO A 51 9.64 3.29 9.66
C PRO A 51 8.81 3.64 8.42
N LYS A 52 7.50 3.34 8.44
CA LYS A 52 6.59 3.74 7.36
C LYS A 52 6.30 5.25 7.38
N ALA A 53 6.16 5.83 8.57
CA ALA A 53 6.06 7.29 8.72
C ALA A 53 7.36 8.01 8.31
N TRP A 54 8.52 7.36 8.52
CA TRP A 54 9.82 7.83 8.06
C TRP A 54 9.91 8.00 6.54
N ASP A 55 9.27 7.13 5.76
CA ASP A 55 9.18 7.24 4.29
C ASP A 55 8.61 8.61 3.86
N VAL A 56 7.61 9.13 4.56
CA VAL A 56 6.98 10.42 4.24
C VAL A 56 7.98 11.57 4.35
N VAL A 57 8.88 11.50 5.34
CA VAL A 57 9.94 12.51 5.55
C VAL A 57 11.08 12.32 4.56
N LEU A 58 11.44 11.07 4.25
CA LEU A 58 12.59 10.76 3.40
C LEU A 58 12.32 10.96 1.91
N ASN A 59 11.10 10.76 1.44
CA ASN A 59 10.79 10.87 0.01
C ASN A 59 11.18 12.23 -0.59
N PRO A 60 10.90 13.40 0.03
CA PRO A 60 11.39 14.69 -0.46
C PRO A 60 12.92 14.82 -0.45
N VAL A 61 13.59 14.21 0.54
CA VAL A 61 15.05 14.23 0.65
C VAL A 61 15.68 13.39 -0.46
N ALA A 62 15.17 12.17 -0.68
CA ALA A 62 15.61 11.28 -1.75
C ALA A 62 15.41 11.93 -3.14
N GLY A 63 14.28 12.62 -3.33
CA GLY A 63 14.01 13.40 -4.54
C GLY A 63 15.09 14.46 -4.80
N ARG A 64 15.35 15.33 -3.83
CA ARG A 64 16.36 16.40 -3.95
C ARG A 64 17.76 15.85 -4.22
N ILE A 65 18.15 14.75 -3.59
CA ILE A 65 19.46 14.14 -3.78
C ILE A 65 19.57 13.51 -5.17
N SER A 66 18.52 12.82 -5.63
CA SER A 66 18.50 12.22 -6.97
C SER A 66 18.51 13.27 -8.08
N ASP A 67 17.74 14.36 -7.91
CA ASP A 67 17.66 15.47 -8.88
C ASP A 67 19.01 16.18 -9.05
N ARG A 68 19.74 16.40 -7.94
CA ARG A 68 21.06 17.05 -7.98
C ARG A 68 22.13 16.22 -8.69
N ARG A 69 21.99 14.88 -8.70
CA ARG A 69 23.01 14.00 -9.32
C ARG A 69 22.75 13.70 -10.80
N GLY A 70 21.59 14.07 -11.32
CA GLY A 70 21.25 14.00 -12.75
C GLY A 70 21.13 12.61 -13.35
N ALA A 71 21.59 11.54 -12.67
CA ALA A 71 21.48 10.16 -13.13
C ALA A 71 20.72 9.32 -12.12
N ARG A 72 19.54 8.79 -12.51
CA ARG A 72 18.67 8.02 -11.59
C ARG A 72 19.02 6.53 -11.54
N ARG A 73 19.54 5.99 -12.61
CA ARG A 73 19.86 4.55 -12.72
C ARG A 73 20.84 4.01 -11.64
N PRO A 74 21.91 4.73 -11.23
CA PRO A 74 22.77 4.27 -10.14
C PRO A 74 22.03 4.12 -8.81
N PHE A 75 21.01 4.95 -8.57
CA PHE A 75 20.17 4.83 -7.38
C PHE A 75 19.32 3.55 -7.42
N LEU A 76 18.73 3.22 -8.58
CA LEU A 76 17.94 1.99 -8.73
C LEU A 76 18.73 0.76 -8.29
N LEU A 77 19.95 0.60 -8.76
CA LEU A 77 20.74 -0.59 -8.44
C LEU A 77 21.23 -0.59 -6.98
N ARG A 78 21.87 0.51 -6.55
CA ARG A 78 22.48 0.57 -5.20
C ARG A 78 21.41 0.53 -4.10
N ALA A 79 20.36 1.33 -4.26
CA ALA A 79 19.27 1.36 -3.29
C ALA A 79 18.44 0.07 -3.32
N GLY A 80 18.25 -0.54 -4.51
CA GLY A 80 17.54 -1.81 -4.61
C GLY A 80 18.31 -2.99 -4.01
N VAL A 81 19.62 -3.05 -4.15
CA VAL A 81 20.44 -4.07 -3.45
C VAL A 81 20.38 -3.83 -1.94
N ALA A 82 20.53 -2.59 -1.48
CA ALA A 82 20.39 -2.25 -0.07
C ALA A 82 19.01 -2.62 0.47
N LEU A 83 17.93 -2.34 -0.31
CA LEU A 83 16.55 -2.71 0.02
C LEU A 83 16.41 -4.22 0.20
N ALA A 84 16.92 -5.01 -0.72
CA ALA A 84 16.82 -6.47 -0.67
C ALA A 84 17.56 -7.06 0.56
N VAL A 85 18.77 -6.57 0.83
CA VAL A 85 19.57 -7.02 1.99
C VAL A 85 18.91 -6.60 3.30
N THR A 86 18.54 -5.33 3.42
CA THR A 86 17.91 -4.83 4.66
C THR A 86 16.54 -5.47 4.90
N PHE A 87 15.78 -5.78 3.84
CA PHE A 87 14.52 -6.52 3.95
C PHE A 87 14.74 -7.93 4.54
N ALA A 88 15.74 -8.65 4.05
CA ALA A 88 16.09 -9.96 4.61
C ALA A 88 16.48 -9.85 6.09
N LEU A 89 17.23 -8.81 6.46
CA LEU A 89 17.63 -8.54 7.85
C LEU A 89 16.44 -8.22 8.76
N VAL A 90 15.36 -7.56 8.26
CA VAL A 90 14.15 -7.29 9.05
C VAL A 90 13.56 -8.58 9.62
N PHE A 91 13.51 -9.64 8.82
CA PHE A 91 12.93 -10.94 9.20
C PHE A 91 13.94 -11.96 9.73
N SER A 92 15.16 -11.52 10.01
CA SER A 92 16.25 -12.32 10.57
C SER A 92 16.65 -11.82 11.96
N GLY A 93 15.68 -11.36 12.76
CA GLY A 93 15.93 -10.88 14.12
C GLY A 93 16.55 -11.97 14.99
N PRO A 94 17.49 -11.60 15.90
CA PRO A 94 18.17 -12.54 16.76
C PRO A 94 17.20 -13.20 17.74
N ALA A 95 17.41 -14.49 18.00
CA ALA A 95 16.78 -15.16 19.12
C ALA A 95 17.33 -14.57 20.44
N GLY A 96 16.43 -14.19 21.38
CA GLY A 96 16.86 -13.59 22.63
C GLY A 96 15.76 -12.73 23.28
N PRO A 97 16.15 -11.79 24.17
CA PRO A 97 15.17 -10.93 24.83
C PRO A 97 14.36 -10.13 23.80
N PRO A 98 13.02 -10.02 23.96
CA PRO A 98 12.14 -9.31 23.01
C PRO A 98 12.57 -7.86 22.73
N ALA A 99 13.18 -7.18 23.73
CA ALA A 99 13.69 -5.82 23.55
C ALA A 99 14.85 -5.75 22.55
N VAL A 100 15.76 -6.71 22.54
CA VAL A 100 16.88 -6.78 21.59
C VAL A 100 16.35 -7.03 20.18
N ALA A 101 15.43 -7.99 20.03
CA ALA A 101 14.77 -8.28 18.77
C ALA A 101 13.98 -7.07 18.24
N ALA A 102 13.26 -6.34 19.12
CA ALA A 102 12.55 -5.13 18.77
C ALA A 102 13.50 -4.04 18.22
N VAL A 103 14.62 -3.78 18.90
CA VAL A 103 15.62 -2.79 18.44
C VAL A 103 16.21 -3.21 17.10
N TRP A 104 16.53 -4.51 16.91
CA TRP A 104 17.00 -5.03 15.64
C TRP A 104 16.03 -4.73 14.50
N VAL A 105 14.74 -5.08 14.69
CA VAL A 105 13.73 -4.87 13.66
C VAL A 105 13.54 -3.39 13.36
N VAL A 106 13.51 -2.51 14.39
CA VAL A 106 13.42 -1.05 14.19
C VAL A 106 14.57 -0.54 13.31
N VAL A 107 15.80 -0.89 13.65
CA VAL A 107 16.99 -0.43 12.92
C VAL A 107 17.00 -1.00 11.49
N ALA A 108 16.76 -2.30 11.34
CA ALA A 108 16.72 -2.95 10.03
C ALA A 108 15.59 -2.39 9.16
N PHE A 109 14.40 -2.13 9.74
CA PHE A 109 13.26 -1.62 8.97
C PHE A 109 13.40 -0.13 8.65
N LEU A 110 14.01 0.69 9.50
CA LEU A 110 14.38 2.06 9.16
C LEU A 110 15.40 2.11 8.02
N ALA A 111 16.41 1.23 8.04
CA ALA A 111 17.36 1.10 6.94
C ALA A 111 16.68 0.64 5.64
N CYS A 112 15.75 -0.32 5.76
CA CYS A 112 14.95 -0.84 4.66
C CYS A 112 14.06 0.26 4.05
N ALA A 113 13.33 1.02 4.87
CA ALA A 113 12.50 2.15 4.46
C ALA A 113 13.34 3.25 3.77
N THR A 114 14.53 3.54 4.33
CA THR A 114 15.48 4.48 3.72
C THR A 114 15.91 4.01 2.33
N ALA A 115 16.33 2.75 2.20
CA ALA A 115 16.70 2.17 0.92
C ALA A 115 15.53 2.19 -0.08
N TYR A 116 14.31 1.92 0.39
CA TYR A 116 13.12 1.97 -0.44
C TYR A 116 12.83 3.38 -0.96
N ALA A 117 12.94 4.43 -0.13
CA ALA A 117 12.76 5.82 -0.57
C ALA A 117 13.76 6.20 -1.68
N PHE A 118 15.03 5.82 -1.52
CA PHE A 118 16.08 6.07 -2.54
C PHE A 118 15.96 5.19 -3.79
N PHE A 119 15.18 4.11 -3.74
CA PHE A 119 14.80 3.32 -4.92
C PHE A 119 13.54 3.90 -5.57
N GLN A 120 12.46 4.07 -4.81
CA GLN A 120 11.14 4.36 -5.35
C GLN A 120 11.02 5.77 -5.94
N VAL A 121 11.62 6.77 -5.30
CA VAL A 121 11.49 8.16 -5.75
C VAL A 121 12.15 8.35 -7.13
N PRO A 122 13.43 7.96 -7.35
CA PRO A 122 14.02 7.99 -8.68
C PRO A 122 13.28 7.11 -9.70
N PHE A 123 12.83 5.92 -9.30
CA PHE A 123 12.08 5.01 -10.15
C PHE A 123 10.77 5.64 -10.65
N ASN A 124 10.03 6.34 -9.78
CA ASN A 124 8.78 7.00 -10.14
C ASN A 124 8.97 8.19 -11.10
N ALA A 125 10.12 8.85 -11.06
CA ALA A 125 10.42 9.99 -11.90
C ALA A 125 10.92 9.61 -13.31
N MET A 126 11.55 8.44 -13.47
CA MET A 126 12.14 7.97 -14.73
C MET A 126 11.25 8.03 -15.96
N PRO A 127 9.94 7.70 -15.94
CA PRO A 127 9.12 7.75 -17.16
C PRO A 127 9.04 9.15 -17.78
N ALA A 128 9.07 10.19 -16.97
CA ALA A 128 9.05 11.57 -17.44
C ALA A 128 10.38 11.99 -18.09
N GLU A 129 11.48 11.37 -17.67
CA GLU A 129 12.83 11.63 -18.16
C GLU A 129 13.21 10.76 -19.36
N ILE A 130 12.63 9.55 -19.45
CA ILE A 130 12.86 8.61 -20.55
C ILE A 130 12.15 9.03 -21.83
N THR A 131 10.97 9.66 -21.72
CA THR A 131 10.18 10.07 -22.90
C THR A 131 9.35 11.32 -22.66
N ALA A 132 9.40 12.23 -23.63
CA ALA A 132 8.50 13.38 -23.70
C ALA A 132 7.12 13.01 -24.27
N ASP A 133 6.97 11.87 -24.96
CA ASP A 133 5.72 11.42 -25.58
C ASP A 133 4.71 10.94 -24.52
N PRO A 134 3.54 11.63 -24.36
CA PRO A 134 2.52 11.24 -23.39
C PRO A 134 1.95 9.84 -23.64
N ALA A 135 1.83 9.39 -24.91
CA ALA A 135 1.30 8.07 -25.24
C ALA A 135 2.26 6.95 -24.83
N GLU A 136 3.57 7.13 -25.04
CA GLU A 136 4.58 6.17 -24.58
C GLU A 136 4.67 6.14 -23.06
N ARG A 137 4.55 7.28 -22.39
CA ARG A 137 4.49 7.36 -20.93
C ARG A 137 3.27 6.60 -20.36
N THR A 138 2.11 6.77 -20.97
CA THR A 138 0.90 6.03 -20.61
C THR A 138 1.08 4.52 -20.77
N ARG A 139 1.70 4.07 -21.89
CA ARG A 139 2.01 2.66 -22.10
C ARG A 139 2.98 2.10 -21.05
N MET A 140 4.00 2.86 -20.66
CA MET A 140 4.92 2.48 -19.57
C MET A 140 4.17 2.31 -18.25
N MET A 141 3.26 3.24 -17.92
CA MET A 141 2.45 3.18 -16.70
C MET A 141 1.49 2.00 -16.69
N SER A 142 0.87 1.66 -17.83
CA SER A 142 0.00 0.47 -17.93
C SER A 142 0.75 -0.83 -17.63
N TRP A 143 1.95 -1.00 -18.19
CA TRP A 143 2.80 -2.16 -17.86
C TRP A 143 3.22 -2.16 -16.38
N ARG A 144 3.54 -0.99 -15.83
CA ARG A 144 3.88 -0.83 -14.42
C ARG A 144 2.75 -1.31 -13.51
N VAL A 145 1.50 -0.86 -13.76
CA VAL A 145 0.32 -1.25 -12.98
C VAL A 145 0.09 -2.76 -13.05
N ALA A 146 0.21 -3.36 -14.24
CA ALA A 146 0.07 -4.80 -14.41
C ALA A 146 1.12 -5.58 -13.60
N VAL A 147 2.40 -5.15 -13.64
CA VAL A 147 3.47 -5.80 -12.88
C VAL A 147 3.32 -5.61 -11.37
N ILE A 148 2.87 -4.41 -10.90
CA ILE A 148 2.56 -4.19 -9.48
C ILE A 148 1.50 -5.19 -9.02
N ALA A 149 0.43 -5.36 -9.78
CA ALA A 149 -0.67 -6.24 -9.43
C ALA A 149 -0.23 -7.72 -9.31
N VAL A 150 0.56 -8.19 -10.27
CA VAL A 150 1.17 -9.53 -10.22
C VAL A 150 2.12 -9.66 -9.02
N ALA A 151 2.94 -8.65 -8.75
CA ALA A 151 3.88 -8.65 -7.63
C ALA A 151 3.18 -8.71 -6.27
N ILE A 152 2.08 -7.96 -6.10
CA ILE A 152 1.25 -7.99 -4.89
C ILE A 152 0.67 -9.39 -4.67
N LEU A 153 0.03 -9.99 -5.69
CA LEU A 153 -0.53 -11.32 -5.59
C LEU A 153 0.54 -12.39 -5.34
N LEU A 154 1.65 -12.32 -6.08
CA LEU A 154 2.73 -13.29 -5.92
C LEU A 154 3.33 -13.19 -4.52
N SER A 155 3.76 -12.00 -4.10
CA SER A 155 4.44 -11.85 -2.81
C SER A 155 3.49 -12.08 -1.62
N GLY A 156 2.29 -11.52 -1.64
CA GLY A 156 1.31 -11.68 -0.56
C GLY A 156 0.69 -13.08 -0.50
N GLY A 157 0.54 -13.75 -1.64
CA GLY A 157 0.03 -15.12 -1.69
C GLY A 157 1.08 -16.17 -1.32
N THR A 158 2.36 -15.94 -1.62
CA THR A 158 3.41 -16.95 -1.38
C THR A 158 4.21 -16.70 -0.09
N ALA A 159 4.37 -15.45 0.36
CA ALA A 159 5.18 -15.16 1.55
C ALA A 159 4.68 -15.88 2.82
N PRO A 160 3.36 -15.94 3.13
CA PRO A 160 2.89 -16.71 4.27
C PRO A 160 3.15 -18.22 4.14
N LEU A 161 3.09 -18.77 2.92
CA LEU A 161 3.42 -20.20 2.68
C LEU A 161 4.90 -20.48 2.94
N VAL A 162 5.79 -19.56 2.54
CA VAL A 162 7.22 -19.68 2.82
C VAL A 162 7.49 -19.58 4.33
N VAL A 163 6.76 -18.71 5.04
CA VAL A 163 6.85 -18.64 6.51
C VAL A 163 6.47 -19.96 7.16
N THR A 164 5.35 -20.56 6.76
CA THR A 164 4.89 -21.85 7.33
C THR A 164 5.82 -23.01 7.01
N ALA A 165 6.42 -23.02 5.82
CA ALA A 165 7.29 -24.13 5.38
C ALA A 165 8.74 -24.00 5.86
N LEU A 166 9.30 -22.78 5.87
CA LEU A 166 10.74 -22.52 6.03
C LEU A 166 11.07 -21.45 7.07
N GLY A 167 10.08 -20.79 7.66
CA GLY A 167 10.25 -19.75 8.66
C GLY A 167 10.48 -18.35 8.08
N HIS A 168 10.51 -17.37 8.98
CA HIS A 168 10.55 -15.93 8.62
C HIS A 168 11.85 -15.51 7.94
N ALA A 169 13.01 -16.03 8.36
CA ALA A 169 14.29 -15.68 7.75
C ALA A 169 14.38 -16.13 6.28
N ALA A 170 13.90 -17.36 5.98
CA ALA A 170 13.82 -17.86 4.61
C ALA A 170 12.83 -17.03 3.76
N MET A 171 11.70 -16.62 4.33
CA MET A 171 10.77 -15.71 3.67
C MET A 171 11.41 -14.35 3.40
N GLY A 172 12.15 -13.78 4.36
CA GLY A 172 12.89 -12.53 4.17
C GLY A 172 13.90 -12.62 3.02
N ALA A 173 14.64 -13.73 2.92
CA ALA A 173 15.57 -13.99 1.82
C ALA A 173 14.85 -14.17 0.48
N TYR A 174 13.74 -14.93 0.44
CA TYR A 174 12.88 -15.11 -0.73
C TYR A 174 12.38 -13.78 -1.28
N VAL A 175 11.83 -12.93 -0.41
CA VAL A 175 11.37 -11.59 -0.78
C VAL A 175 12.55 -10.73 -1.22
N GLY A 176 13.71 -10.81 -0.55
CA GLY A 176 14.94 -10.15 -0.97
C GLY A 176 15.32 -10.49 -2.42
N VAL A 177 15.18 -11.75 -2.83
CA VAL A 177 15.39 -12.19 -4.22
C VAL A 177 14.39 -11.55 -5.16
N LEU A 178 13.11 -11.50 -4.82
CA LEU A 178 12.08 -10.82 -5.64
C LEU A 178 12.41 -9.33 -5.83
N LEU A 179 12.84 -8.65 -4.75
CA LEU A 179 13.26 -7.25 -4.80
C LEU A 179 14.47 -7.05 -5.73
N LEU A 180 15.45 -7.94 -5.67
CA LEU A 180 16.63 -7.92 -6.55
C LEU A 180 16.24 -8.16 -8.02
N VAL A 181 15.42 -9.16 -8.31
CA VAL A 181 14.94 -9.46 -9.68
C VAL A 181 14.27 -8.24 -10.28
N GLY A 182 13.37 -7.59 -9.54
CA GLY A 182 12.70 -6.38 -9.98
C GLY A 182 13.67 -5.24 -10.26
N THR A 183 14.56 -4.98 -9.33
CA THR A 183 15.51 -3.87 -9.38
C THR A 183 16.55 -4.05 -10.48
N VAL A 184 17.20 -5.23 -10.53
CA VAL A 184 18.20 -5.55 -11.56
C VAL A 184 17.55 -5.59 -12.94
N GLY A 185 16.34 -6.16 -13.06
CA GLY A 185 15.59 -6.19 -14.31
C GLY A 185 15.33 -4.78 -14.85
N ALA A 186 14.84 -3.86 -14.02
CA ALA A 186 14.62 -2.47 -14.42
C ALA A 186 15.93 -1.76 -14.77
N HIS A 187 17.00 -1.95 -13.98
CA HIS A 187 18.30 -1.35 -14.23
C HIS A 187 18.91 -1.81 -15.56
N VAL A 188 18.85 -3.10 -15.85
CA VAL A 188 19.42 -3.67 -17.10
C VAL A 188 18.61 -3.26 -18.32
N ALA A 189 17.27 -3.24 -18.19
CA ALA A 189 16.40 -2.91 -19.31
C ALA A 189 16.46 -1.43 -19.72
N THR A 190 16.77 -0.54 -18.78
CA THR A 190 16.91 0.90 -19.04
C THR A 190 18.34 1.32 -19.39
N ARG A 191 19.28 0.36 -19.64
CA ARG A 191 20.64 0.68 -20.11
C ARG A 191 20.61 1.38 -21.45
N GLY A 192 21.39 2.47 -21.57
CA GLY A 192 21.51 3.23 -22.81
C GLY A 192 20.38 4.21 -23.10
N VAL A 193 19.39 4.32 -22.20
CA VAL A 193 18.38 5.38 -22.31
C VAL A 193 18.96 6.67 -21.75
N VAL A 194 18.84 7.76 -22.51
CA VAL A 194 19.21 9.11 -22.08
C VAL A 194 18.10 9.63 -21.16
N GLU A 195 18.47 10.05 -19.96
CA GLU A 195 17.55 10.68 -18.99
C GLU A 195 17.65 12.20 -19.19
N GLU A 196 16.55 12.86 -19.58
CA GLU A 196 16.48 14.31 -19.67
C GLU A 196 15.91 14.87 -18.36
N PRO A 197 16.69 15.69 -17.62
CA PRO A 197 16.22 16.26 -16.37
C PRO A 197 14.96 17.11 -16.55
N VAL A 198 13.91 16.82 -15.78
CA VAL A 198 12.70 17.63 -15.73
C VAL A 198 12.89 18.72 -14.67
N ALA A 199 12.51 19.95 -14.99
CA ALA A 199 12.64 21.09 -14.07
C ALA A 199 11.92 20.81 -12.74
N ALA A 200 12.61 21.07 -11.63
CA ALA A 200 12.07 20.92 -10.29
C ALA A 200 10.90 21.88 -10.05
N PRO A 201 9.86 21.48 -9.28
CA PRO A 201 8.77 22.36 -8.92
C PRO A 201 9.25 23.60 -8.16
N VAL A 202 8.73 24.78 -8.50
CA VAL A 202 9.08 26.04 -7.85
C VAL A 202 8.32 26.18 -6.53
N GLY A 203 8.99 26.62 -5.47
CA GLY A 203 8.41 26.92 -4.16
C GLY A 203 8.76 25.93 -3.06
N THR A 204 8.45 26.29 -1.81
CA THR A 204 8.69 25.43 -0.63
C THR A 204 7.60 24.35 -0.51
N LEU A 205 7.95 23.19 0.04
CA LEU A 205 7.00 22.12 0.30
C LEU A 205 5.79 22.60 1.14
N ARG A 206 6.04 23.47 2.12
CA ARG A 206 4.99 24.02 2.98
C ARG A 206 3.97 24.88 2.21
N GLU A 207 4.44 25.70 1.28
CA GLU A 207 3.57 26.52 0.42
C GLU A 207 2.75 25.63 -0.52
N GLN A 208 3.40 24.64 -1.13
CA GLN A 208 2.73 23.67 -2.01
C GLN A 208 1.62 22.91 -1.27
N LEU A 209 1.91 22.40 -0.07
CA LEU A 209 0.93 21.70 0.78
C LEU A 209 -0.24 22.63 1.16
N ARG A 210 0.04 23.88 1.58
CA ARG A 210 -0.99 24.85 1.96
C ARG A 210 -1.98 25.09 0.82
N VAL A 211 -1.47 25.27 -0.39
CA VAL A 211 -2.30 25.56 -1.57
C VAL A 211 -3.19 24.36 -1.93
N VAL A 212 -2.63 23.15 -1.94
CA VAL A 212 -3.35 21.95 -2.33
C VAL A 212 -4.40 21.58 -1.27
N LEU A 213 -4.05 21.69 0.02
CA LEU A 213 -4.99 21.43 1.12
C LEU A 213 -6.05 22.53 1.30
N ALA A 214 -5.88 23.69 0.68
CA ALA A 214 -6.91 24.74 0.66
C ALA A 214 -8.08 24.38 -0.29
N VAL A 215 -7.89 23.45 -1.26
CA VAL A 215 -8.94 22.98 -2.16
C VAL A 215 -9.91 22.06 -1.41
N PRO A 216 -11.18 22.45 -1.17
CA PRO A 216 -12.08 21.71 -0.30
C PRO A 216 -12.37 20.28 -0.79
N ASP A 217 -12.59 20.11 -2.10
CA ASP A 217 -12.89 18.80 -2.68
C ASP A 217 -11.69 17.87 -2.67
N PHE A 218 -10.47 18.40 -2.84
CA PHE A 218 -9.27 17.60 -2.63
C PHE A 218 -9.14 17.11 -1.19
N ARG A 219 -9.34 17.99 -0.22
CA ARG A 219 -9.25 17.64 1.21
C ARG A 219 -10.29 16.58 1.60
N ARG A 220 -11.53 16.68 1.07
CA ARG A 220 -12.59 15.69 1.30
C ARG A 220 -12.22 14.33 0.71
N LEU A 221 -11.75 14.33 -0.54
CA LEU A 221 -11.34 13.13 -1.25
C LEU A 221 -10.12 12.47 -0.58
N LEU A 222 -9.10 13.25 -0.22
CA LEU A 222 -7.89 12.79 0.48
C LEU A 222 -8.24 12.18 1.84
N LEU A 223 -9.06 12.87 2.66
CA LEU A 223 -9.45 12.39 3.97
C LEU A 223 -10.18 11.05 3.88
N ALA A 224 -11.14 10.93 2.96
CA ALA A 224 -11.84 9.67 2.74
C ALA A 224 -10.88 8.54 2.37
N PHE A 225 -9.95 8.80 1.46
CA PHE A 225 -9.00 7.80 0.99
C PHE A 225 -7.99 7.39 2.07
N VAL A 226 -7.49 8.33 2.86
CA VAL A 226 -6.58 8.04 3.99
C VAL A 226 -7.28 7.17 5.05
N VAL A 227 -8.54 7.46 5.37
CA VAL A 227 -9.31 6.65 6.33
C VAL A 227 -9.58 5.24 5.78
N GLN A 228 -9.86 5.12 4.47
CA GLN A 228 -9.99 3.80 3.81
C GLN A 228 -8.66 3.05 3.78
N ALA A 229 -7.55 3.71 3.47
CA ALA A 229 -6.22 3.11 3.49
C ALA A 229 -5.86 2.59 4.90
N LEU A 230 -6.24 3.33 5.96
CA LEU A 230 -6.12 2.88 7.34
C LEU A 230 -6.91 1.58 7.58
N GLY A 231 -8.18 1.52 7.15
CA GLY A 231 -9.01 0.31 7.26
C GLY A 231 -8.41 -0.88 6.52
N VAL A 232 -7.91 -0.67 5.30
CA VAL A 232 -7.23 -1.71 4.51
C VAL A 232 -5.93 -2.15 5.18
N GLY A 233 -5.15 -1.23 5.76
CA GLY A 233 -3.95 -1.55 6.52
C GLY A 233 -4.23 -2.44 7.74
N ILE A 234 -5.37 -2.23 8.42
CA ILE A 234 -5.85 -3.10 9.51
C ILE A 234 -6.19 -4.48 8.98
N LEU A 235 -6.94 -4.58 7.86
CA LEU A 235 -7.26 -5.86 7.23
C LEU A 235 -6.00 -6.64 6.90
N LEU A 236 -5.01 -6.01 6.25
CA LEU A 236 -3.75 -6.67 5.91
C LEU A 236 -3.02 -7.19 7.14
N ALA A 237 -2.92 -6.38 8.21
CA ALA A 237 -2.26 -6.78 9.45
C ALA A 237 -2.97 -7.92 10.18
N GLY A 238 -4.31 -8.00 10.06
CA GLY A 238 -5.13 -9.00 10.73
C GLY A 238 -5.15 -10.38 10.07
N VAL A 239 -4.82 -10.48 8.77
CA VAL A 239 -4.92 -11.73 7.99
C VAL A 239 -4.23 -12.91 8.68
N ALA A 240 -2.98 -12.74 9.11
CA ALA A 240 -2.19 -13.82 9.70
C ALA A 240 -2.73 -14.24 11.08
N TYR A 241 -3.25 -13.30 11.87
CA TYR A 241 -3.88 -13.61 13.16
C TYR A 241 -5.18 -14.40 12.99
N VAL A 242 -6.02 -13.99 12.05
CA VAL A 242 -7.27 -14.70 11.73
C VAL A 242 -6.97 -16.10 11.24
N ALA A 243 -6.03 -16.27 10.33
CA ALA A 243 -5.62 -17.56 9.81
C ALA A 243 -5.15 -18.50 10.96
N ARG A 244 -4.30 -17.98 11.84
CA ARG A 244 -3.70 -18.77 12.91
C ARG A 244 -4.67 -19.08 14.06
N TYR A 245 -5.39 -18.06 14.55
CA TYR A 245 -6.13 -18.17 15.81
C TYR A 245 -7.63 -18.40 15.64
N LEU A 246 -8.24 -18.01 14.51
CA LEU A 246 -9.66 -18.24 14.26
C LEU A 246 -9.89 -19.41 13.29
N LEU A 247 -9.09 -19.52 12.23
CA LEU A 247 -9.20 -20.62 11.27
C LEU A 247 -8.32 -21.82 11.64
N ALA A 248 -7.47 -21.69 12.66
CA ALA A 248 -6.53 -22.71 13.14
C ALA A 248 -5.61 -23.28 12.03
N ASP A 249 -5.39 -22.54 10.95
CA ASP A 249 -4.53 -22.88 9.83
C ASP A 249 -3.70 -21.66 9.37
N PRO A 250 -2.41 -21.58 9.75
CA PRO A 250 -1.56 -20.48 9.32
C PRO A 250 -1.43 -20.34 7.79
N ALA A 251 -1.57 -21.45 7.03
CA ALA A 251 -1.52 -21.41 5.56
C ALA A 251 -2.76 -20.71 4.95
N ALA A 252 -3.88 -20.66 5.69
CA ALA A 252 -5.08 -19.92 5.29
C ALA A 252 -4.82 -18.42 5.06
N ALA A 253 -3.75 -17.84 5.62
CA ALA A 253 -3.37 -16.46 5.39
C ALA A 253 -3.17 -16.15 3.89
N SER A 254 -2.53 -17.06 3.16
CA SER A 254 -2.34 -16.92 1.70
C SER A 254 -3.66 -16.93 0.95
N LEU A 255 -4.58 -17.84 1.32
CA LEU A 255 -5.88 -17.94 0.66
C LEU A 255 -6.77 -16.73 0.99
N LEU A 256 -6.80 -16.26 2.24
CA LEU A 256 -7.51 -15.04 2.62
C LEU A 256 -6.99 -13.82 1.85
N PHE A 257 -5.66 -13.69 1.75
CA PHE A 257 -5.05 -12.59 0.99
C PHE A 257 -5.40 -12.65 -0.50
N VAL A 258 -5.28 -13.83 -1.13
CA VAL A 258 -5.63 -14.01 -2.55
C VAL A 258 -7.13 -13.81 -2.78
N ALA A 259 -7.99 -14.30 -1.86
CA ALA A 259 -9.43 -14.06 -1.93
C ALA A 259 -9.78 -12.57 -1.85
N PHE A 260 -9.03 -11.78 -1.06
CA PHE A 260 -9.23 -10.32 -0.98
C PHE A 260 -8.69 -9.58 -2.19
N VAL A 261 -7.45 -9.86 -2.62
CA VAL A 261 -6.78 -9.10 -3.71
C VAL A 261 -7.18 -9.59 -5.10
N GLY A 262 -7.40 -10.90 -5.27
CA GLY A 262 -7.71 -11.49 -6.58
C GLY A 262 -8.92 -10.88 -7.28
N PRO A 263 -10.08 -10.79 -6.62
CA PRO A 263 -11.27 -10.15 -7.21
C PRO A 263 -11.04 -8.69 -7.61
N ALA A 264 -10.20 -7.95 -6.87
CA ALA A 264 -9.90 -6.55 -7.17
C ALA A 264 -9.33 -6.36 -8.59
N LEU A 265 -8.56 -7.31 -9.09
CA LEU A 265 -8.00 -7.26 -10.44
C LEU A 265 -9.05 -7.58 -11.52
N LEU A 266 -9.98 -8.48 -11.22
CA LEU A 266 -10.97 -8.97 -12.18
C LEU A 266 -12.16 -8.00 -12.33
N VAL A 267 -12.58 -7.37 -11.23
CA VAL A 267 -13.80 -6.55 -11.23
C VAL A 267 -13.57 -5.07 -11.52
N SER A 268 -12.32 -4.61 -11.64
CA SER A 268 -12.00 -3.22 -11.98
C SER A 268 -12.74 -2.71 -13.21
N PRO A 269 -12.87 -3.47 -14.33
CA PRO A 269 -13.64 -3.02 -15.50
C PRO A 269 -15.15 -2.86 -15.24
N LEU A 270 -15.70 -3.60 -14.27
CA LEU A 270 -17.11 -3.45 -13.87
C LEU A 270 -17.32 -2.13 -13.13
N TRP A 271 -16.43 -1.78 -12.20
CA TRP A 271 -16.45 -0.49 -11.50
C TRP A 271 -16.24 0.69 -12.44
N GLU A 272 -15.36 0.55 -13.44
CA GLU A 272 -15.17 1.56 -14.48
C GLU A 272 -16.47 1.81 -15.25
N ARG A 273 -17.13 0.74 -15.73
CA ARG A 273 -18.43 0.84 -16.43
C ARG A 273 -19.54 1.41 -15.56
N PHE A 274 -19.58 1.03 -14.28
CA PHE A 274 -20.55 1.56 -13.33
C PHE A 274 -20.33 3.06 -13.11
N SER A 275 -19.08 3.48 -12.87
CA SER A 275 -18.70 4.88 -12.68
C SER A 275 -18.95 5.74 -13.92
N ALA A 276 -18.72 5.18 -15.11
CA ALA A 276 -19.01 5.87 -16.38
C ALA A 276 -20.51 6.12 -16.57
N ARG A 277 -21.39 5.22 -16.07
CA ARG A 277 -22.87 5.36 -16.20
C ARG A 277 -23.52 6.16 -15.11
N ARG A 278 -23.03 6.07 -13.86
CA ARG A 278 -23.66 6.64 -12.67
C ARG A 278 -22.87 7.80 -12.04
N GLY A 279 -21.71 8.14 -12.62
CA GLY A 279 -20.77 9.13 -12.09
C GLY A 279 -19.74 8.52 -11.13
N LYS A 280 -18.56 9.17 -11.06
CA LYS A 280 -17.40 8.70 -10.28
C LYS A 280 -17.71 8.67 -8.78
N ARG A 281 -18.43 9.67 -8.25
CA ARG A 281 -18.87 9.74 -6.86
C ARG A 281 -19.81 8.58 -6.51
N ALA A 282 -20.78 8.25 -7.36
CA ALA A 282 -21.69 7.13 -7.14
C ALA A 282 -20.92 5.79 -7.15
N GLY A 283 -19.93 5.63 -8.04
CA GLY A 283 -19.02 4.49 -8.06
C GLY A 283 -18.25 4.34 -6.75
N TYR A 284 -17.72 5.45 -6.24
CA TYR A 284 -16.98 5.48 -4.97
C TYR A 284 -17.86 5.12 -3.76
N LEU A 285 -19.07 5.70 -3.67
CA LEU A 285 -20.03 5.39 -2.59
C LEU A 285 -20.47 3.92 -2.63
N ALA A 286 -20.80 3.40 -3.81
CA ALA A 286 -21.24 2.01 -3.97
C ALA A 286 -20.13 1.02 -3.63
N SER A 287 -18.92 1.24 -4.11
CA SER A 287 -17.77 0.36 -3.81
C SER A 287 -17.38 0.41 -2.33
N THR A 288 -17.47 1.59 -1.70
CA THR A 288 -17.25 1.74 -0.26
C THR A 288 -18.32 0.96 0.54
N ALA A 289 -19.58 1.01 0.14
CA ALA A 289 -20.64 0.24 0.78
C ALA A 289 -20.40 -1.29 0.66
N VAL A 290 -19.97 -1.76 -0.52
CA VAL A 290 -19.60 -3.18 -0.71
C VAL A 290 -18.41 -3.56 0.16
N LEU A 291 -17.40 -2.70 0.29
CA LEU A 291 -16.25 -2.94 1.17
C LEU A 291 -16.68 -3.01 2.65
N VAL A 292 -17.58 -2.12 3.10
CA VAL A 292 -18.12 -2.16 4.47
C VAL A 292 -18.85 -3.47 4.74
N VAL A 293 -19.75 -3.88 3.83
CA VAL A 293 -20.48 -5.14 3.97
C VAL A 293 -19.52 -6.34 3.98
N GLY A 294 -18.56 -6.37 3.08
CA GLY A 294 -17.52 -7.41 3.03
C GLY A 294 -16.69 -7.45 4.31
N ALA A 295 -16.25 -6.28 4.82
CA ALA A 295 -15.50 -6.19 6.06
C ALA A 295 -16.31 -6.69 7.28
N LEU A 296 -17.59 -6.31 7.39
CA LEU A 296 -18.48 -6.85 8.44
C LEU A 296 -18.67 -8.35 8.30
N ALA A 297 -18.83 -8.85 7.07
CA ALA A 297 -18.98 -10.29 6.80
C ALA A 297 -17.73 -11.10 7.18
N LEU A 298 -16.54 -10.47 7.27
CA LEU A 298 -15.32 -11.15 7.77
C LEU A 298 -15.44 -11.62 9.23
N SER A 299 -16.44 -11.15 9.99
CA SER A 299 -16.76 -11.74 11.31
C SER A 299 -17.11 -13.22 11.22
N ALA A 300 -17.50 -13.71 10.03
CA ALA A 300 -17.70 -15.14 9.77
C ALA A 300 -16.43 -15.99 9.99
N ALA A 301 -15.24 -15.39 10.03
CA ALA A 301 -14.01 -16.09 10.39
C ALA A 301 -14.01 -16.64 11.82
N ALA A 302 -14.88 -16.13 12.70
CA ALA A 302 -15.08 -16.63 14.05
C ALA A 302 -16.12 -17.77 14.13
N THR A 303 -16.64 -18.26 12.99
CA THR A 303 -17.57 -19.38 12.90
C THR A 303 -16.87 -20.65 12.42
N ASP A 304 -17.50 -21.80 12.63
CA ASP A 304 -16.96 -23.10 12.20
C ASP A 304 -17.02 -23.33 10.67
N LEU A 305 -17.30 -22.28 9.90
CA LEU A 305 -17.45 -22.32 8.43
C LEU A 305 -16.37 -21.48 7.73
N PRO A 306 -15.14 -21.97 7.56
CA PRO A 306 -14.04 -21.20 6.97
C PRO A 306 -14.32 -20.71 5.55
N GLY A 307 -15.16 -21.41 4.79
CA GLY A 307 -15.59 -21.00 3.46
C GLY A 307 -16.28 -19.63 3.42
N LEU A 308 -17.01 -19.27 4.49
CA LEU A 308 -17.66 -17.95 4.60
C LEU A 308 -16.63 -16.84 4.78
N ALA A 309 -15.53 -17.08 5.48
CA ALA A 309 -14.45 -16.10 5.64
C ALA A 309 -13.79 -15.76 4.29
N TYR A 310 -13.54 -16.77 3.44
CA TYR A 310 -12.99 -16.56 2.11
C TYR A 310 -13.97 -15.84 1.17
N ALA A 311 -15.26 -16.19 1.23
CA ALA A 311 -16.30 -15.49 0.46
C ALA A 311 -16.43 -14.02 0.90
N ALA A 312 -16.38 -13.77 2.22
CA ALA A 312 -16.39 -12.41 2.78
C ALA A 312 -15.14 -11.61 2.36
N ALA A 313 -13.95 -12.23 2.36
CA ALA A 313 -12.73 -11.62 1.86
C ALA A 313 -12.85 -11.27 0.37
N GLY A 314 -13.44 -12.14 -0.43
CA GLY A 314 -13.75 -11.88 -1.83
C GLY A 314 -14.70 -10.70 -2.04
N LEU A 315 -15.76 -10.62 -1.25
CA LEU A 315 -16.71 -9.50 -1.28
C LEU A 315 -16.03 -8.17 -0.88
N ALA A 316 -15.22 -8.20 0.18
CA ALA A 316 -14.42 -7.03 0.58
C ALA A 316 -13.46 -6.61 -0.54
N GLY A 317 -12.82 -7.56 -1.23
CA GLY A 317 -11.94 -7.33 -2.37
C GLY A 317 -12.65 -6.70 -3.56
N ILE A 318 -13.89 -7.11 -3.86
CA ILE A 318 -14.73 -6.47 -4.88
C ILE A 318 -14.96 -4.99 -4.55
N GLY A 319 -15.30 -4.68 -3.29
CA GLY A 319 -15.44 -3.31 -2.82
C GLY A 319 -14.14 -2.52 -2.89
N TYR A 320 -13.04 -3.15 -2.44
CA TYR A 320 -11.70 -2.56 -2.46
C TYR A 320 -11.27 -2.11 -3.87
N ALA A 321 -11.55 -2.92 -4.90
CA ALA A 321 -11.25 -2.55 -6.29
C ALA A 321 -11.83 -1.18 -6.68
N GLY A 322 -13.09 -0.94 -6.36
CA GLY A 322 -13.76 0.31 -6.69
C GLY A 322 -13.29 1.49 -5.83
N THR A 323 -12.95 1.23 -4.55
CA THR A 323 -12.39 2.26 -3.66
C THR A 323 -10.97 2.68 -4.04
N GLN A 324 -10.24 1.87 -4.80
CA GLN A 324 -8.95 2.26 -5.39
C GLN A 324 -9.14 3.00 -6.72
N LEU A 325 -10.03 2.50 -7.58
CA LEU A 325 -10.24 3.04 -8.93
C LEU A 325 -10.88 4.44 -8.90
N SER A 326 -11.97 4.61 -8.13
CA SER A 326 -12.78 5.83 -8.18
C SER A 326 -12.02 7.08 -7.74
N PRO A 327 -11.28 7.10 -6.61
CA PRO A 327 -10.51 8.27 -6.20
C PRO A 327 -9.38 8.61 -7.17
N LEU A 328 -8.70 7.61 -7.74
CA LEU A 328 -7.66 7.83 -8.74
C LEU A 328 -8.22 8.45 -10.03
N ALA A 329 -9.48 8.16 -10.37
CA ALA A 329 -10.17 8.80 -11.49
C ALA A 329 -10.68 10.22 -11.14
N MET A 330 -10.95 10.52 -9.85
CA MET A 330 -11.43 11.83 -9.38
C MET A 330 -10.28 12.82 -9.14
N LEU A 331 -9.11 12.36 -8.75
CA LEU A 331 -7.95 13.18 -8.42
C LEU A 331 -7.51 14.11 -9.58
N PRO A 332 -7.41 13.65 -10.84
CA PRO A 332 -7.11 14.53 -11.97
C PRO A 332 -8.19 15.60 -12.21
N ASP A 333 -9.46 15.31 -11.96
CA ASP A 333 -10.55 16.29 -12.13
C ASP A 333 -10.39 17.45 -11.15
N VAL A 334 -10.08 17.12 -9.87
CA VAL A 334 -9.80 18.14 -8.83
C VAL A 334 -8.59 18.98 -9.19
N ALA A 335 -7.51 18.34 -9.65
CA ALA A 335 -6.30 19.05 -10.08
C ALA A 335 -6.56 19.97 -11.28
N ALA A 336 -7.34 19.52 -12.26
CA ALA A 336 -7.73 20.31 -13.43
C ALA A 336 -8.65 21.49 -13.05
N ALA A 337 -9.59 21.28 -12.13
CA ALA A 337 -10.45 22.35 -11.62
C ALA A 337 -9.62 23.43 -10.89
N ALA A 338 -8.68 23.02 -10.03
CA ALA A 338 -7.78 23.92 -9.34
C ALA A 338 -6.86 24.69 -10.32
N THR A 339 -6.38 24.03 -11.38
CA THR A 339 -5.59 24.65 -12.44
C THR A 339 -6.40 25.72 -13.20
N ARG A 340 -7.66 25.43 -13.55
CA ARG A 340 -8.55 26.42 -14.19
C ARG A 340 -8.79 27.64 -13.29
N ALA A 341 -8.96 27.42 -11.98
CA ALA A 341 -9.22 28.50 -11.04
C ALA A 341 -7.98 29.40 -10.77
N THR A 342 -6.78 28.83 -10.82
CA THR A 342 -5.55 29.55 -10.43
C THR A 342 -4.62 29.89 -11.59
N GLY A 343 -4.83 29.33 -12.78
CA GLY A 343 -3.92 29.41 -13.93
C GLY A 343 -2.60 28.64 -13.78
N VAL A 344 -2.37 27.97 -12.63
CA VAL A 344 -1.10 27.29 -12.33
C VAL A 344 -1.31 25.78 -12.23
N ASN A 345 -0.61 25.03 -13.07
CA ASN A 345 -0.65 23.56 -13.01
C ASN A 345 0.18 23.03 -11.83
N ARG A 346 -0.49 22.39 -10.87
CA ARG A 346 0.10 21.77 -9.68
C ARG A 346 -0.24 20.27 -9.55
N THR A 347 -0.57 19.62 -10.64
CA THR A 347 -0.98 18.20 -10.65
C THR A 347 0.01 17.29 -9.93
N GLY A 348 1.32 17.53 -10.07
CA GLY A 348 2.35 16.77 -9.36
C GLY A 348 2.27 16.90 -7.84
N VAL A 349 1.92 18.09 -7.33
CA VAL A 349 1.75 18.31 -5.87
C VAL A 349 0.52 17.56 -5.35
N PHE A 350 -0.61 17.62 -6.06
CA PHE A 350 -1.82 16.88 -5.73
C PHE A 350 -1.53 15.36 -5.63
N THR A 351 -0.85 14.82 -6.64
CA THR A 351 -0.48 13.40 -6.67
C THR A 351 0.51 13.04 -5.55
N GLY A 352 1.49 13.89 -5.27
CA GLY A 352 2.47 13.66 -4.21
C GLY A 352 1.83 13.63 -2.81
N VAL A 353 0.92 14.58 -2.53
CA VAL A 353 0.17 14.62 -1.25
C VAL A 353 -0.77 13.42 -1.14
N TRP A 354 -1.38 13.02 -2.25
CA TRP A 354 -2.22 11.82 -2.32
C TRP A 354 -1.45 10.55 -1.92
N THR A 355 -0.31 10.32 -2.56
CA THR A 355 0.53 9.14 -2.28
C THR A 355 1.06 9.15 -0.85
N ALA A 356 1.46 10.31 -0.32
CA ALA A 356 1.89 10.44 1.07
C ALA A 356 0.75 10.10 2.04
N GLY A 357 -0.48 10.57 1.76
CA GLY A 357 -1.67 10.25 2.53
C GLY A 357 -1.99 8.76 2.52
N GLU A 358 -1.95 8.12 1.35
CA GLU A 358 -2.13 6.67 1.20
C GLU A 358 -1.12 5.87 2.04
N THR A 359 0.15 6.21 1.89
CA THR A 359 1.24 5.55 2.64
C THR A 359 1.04 5.70 4.14
N LEU A 360 0.66 6.90 4.61
CA LEU A 360 0.40 7.16 6.02
C LEU A 360 -0.81 6.36 6.52
N GLY A 361 -1.90 6.33 5.76
CA GLY A 361 -3.10 5.55 6.10
C GLY A 361 -2.79 4.06 6.26
N LEU A 362 -2.14 3.47 5.25
CA LEU A 362 -1.71 2.06 5.31
C LEU A 362 -0.74 1.77 6.46
N ALA A 363 0.15 2.71 6.78
CA ALA A 363 1.12 2.56 7.87
C ALA A 363 0.48 2.58 9.27
N LEU A 364 -0.56 3.40 9.44
CA LEU A 364 -1.32 3.49 10.70
C LEU A 364 -2.12 2.22 10.99
N GLY A 365 -2.49 1.45 9.95
CA GLY A 365 -3.32 0.24 10.08
C GLY A 365 -2.77 -0.78 11.07
N PRO A 366 -1.56 -1.31 10.85
CA PRO A 366 -0.92 -2.26 11.78
C PRO A 366 -0.75 -1.67 13.19
N GLY A 367 -0.47 -0.36 13.31
CA GLY A 367 -0.37 0.34 14.58
C GLY A 367 -1.69 0.28 15.37
N LEU A 368 -2.80 0.63 14.71
CA LEU A 368 -4.11 0.59 15.33
C LEU A 368 -4.55 -0.86 15.63
N TYR A 369 -4.27 -1.80 14.72
CA TYR A 369 -4.56 -3.22 14.98
C TYR A 369 -3.79 -3.76 16.19
N GLY A 370 -2.50 -3.41 16.35
CA GLY A 370 -1.70 -3.75 17.51
C GLY A 370 -2.27 -3.18 18.82
N LEU A 371 -2.85 -1.97 18.79
CA LEU A 371 -3.56 -1.39 19.95
C LEU A 371 -4.85 -2.17 20.27
N VAL A 372 -5.63 -2.54 19.26
CA VAL A 372 -6.84 -3.37 19.44
C VAL A 372 -6.49 -4.71 20.07
N LEU A 373 -5.44 -5.37 19.60
CA LEU A 373 -4.93 -6.62 20.20
C LEU A 373 -4.50 -6.43 21.65
N ALA A 374 -3.78 -5.35 21.96
CA ALA A 374 -3.31 -5.07 23.31
C ALA A 374 -4.48 -4.83 24.27
N VAL A 375 -5.50 -4.07 23.86
CA VAL A 375 -6.73 -3.85 24.66
C VAL A 375 -7.49 -5.15 24.90
N GLY A 376 -7.49 -6.07 23.92
CA GLY A 376 -8.08 -7.41 24.05
C GLY A 376 -7.29 -8.37 24.92
N GLY A 377 -6.12 -7.96 25.44
CA GLY A 377 -5.27 -8.79 26.27
C GLY A 377 -4.49 -9.85 25.46
N TYR A 378 -4.13 -9.53 24.22
CA TYR A 378 -3.32 -10.42 23.38
C TYR A 378 -1.97 -10.73 24.04
N VAL A 379 -1.64 -12.01 24.16
CA VAL A 379 -0.39 -12.49 24.77
C VAL A 379 0.64 -12.77 23.68
N ALA A 380 1.65 -11.92 23.61
CA ALA A 380 2.79 -12.13 22.73
C ALA A 380 3.62 -13.32 23.21
N SER A 381 4.18 -14.09 22.28
CA SER A 381 4.99 -15.27 22.62
C SER A 381 6.15 -15.45 21.65
N VAL A 382 7.16 -16.16 22.11
CA VAL A 382 8.19 -16.69 21.21
C VAL A 382 7.65 -17.98 20.61
N ASP A 383 7.79 -18.16 19.30
CA ASP A 383 7.28 -19.31 18.52
C ASP A 383 5.76 -19.51 18.53
N GLY A 384 5.01 -18.49 18.97
CA GLY A 384 3.55 -18.47 18.92
C GLY A 384 2.85 -19.54 19.76
N GLY A 385 3.49 -20.06 20.79
CA GLY A 385 2.96 -21.12 21.65
C GLY A 385 1.97 -20.66 22.71
N ALA A 386 1.69 -19.37 22.84
CA ALA A 386 0.76 -18.88 23.85
C ALA A 386 -0.70 -19.19 23.50
N VAL A 387 -1.42 -19.73 24.47
CA VAL A 387 -2.88 -19.85 24.38
C VAL A 387 -3.50 -18.47 24.60
N GLN A 388 -4.27 -18.02 23.63
CA GLN A 388 -4.87 -16.70 23.68
C GLN A 388 -6.13 -16.67 24.55
N PRO A 389 -6.31 -15.69 25.44
CA PRO A 389 -7.53 -15.55 26.22
C PRO A 389 -8.72 -15.18 25.32
N PRO A 390 -9.98 -15.46 25.75
CA PRO A 390 -11.18 -15.15 24.96
C PRO A 390 -11.27 -13.68 24.52
N GLY A 391 -10.80 -12.73 25.35
CA GLY A 391 -10.75 -11.32 25.01
C GLY A 391 -9.82 -11.02 23.83
N ALA A 392 -8.68 -11.71 23.73
CA ALA A 392 -7.77 -11.56 22.58
C ALA A 392 -8.36 -12.15 21.30
N LEU A 393 -9.03 -13.30 21.38
CA LEU A 393 -9.73 -13.88 20.22
C LEU A 393 -10.85 -12.98 19.71
N LEU A 394 -11.61 -12.36 20.63
CA LEU A 394 -12.61 -11.35 20.29
C LEU A 394 -11.95 -10.12 19.64
N ALA A 395 -10.83 -9.64 20.18
CA ALA A 395 -10.10 -8.50 19.61
C ALA A 395 -9.56 -8.81 18.21
N ILE A 396 -9.10 -10.03 17.93
CA ILE A 396 -8.71 -10.47 16.58
C ILE A 396 -9.92 -10.39 15.65
N ALA A 397 -11.06 -10.96 16.04
CA ALA A 397 -12.27 -10.99 15.22
C ALA A 397 -12.82 -9.58 14.95
N VAL A 398 -13.01 -8.78 15.99
CA VAL A 398 -13.54 -7.39 15.91
C VAL A 398 -12.56 -6.47 15.18
N GLY A 399 -11.25 -6.60 15.48
CA GLY A 399 -10.20 -5.82 14.85
C GLY A 399 -10.09 -6.09 13.35
N PHE A 400 -10.36 -7.31 12.90
CA PHE A 400 -10.31 -7.70 11.49
C PHE A 400 -11.63 -7.41 10.73
N SER A 401 -12.76 -7.24 11.41
CA SER A 401 -14.07 -7.06 10.77
C SER A 401 -14.70 -5.70 11.08
N VAL A 402 -15.06 -5.46 12.33
CA VAL A 402 -15.85 -4.29 12.74
C VAL A 402 -15.03 -3.00 12.67
N VAL A 403 -13.79 -3.02 13.16
CA VAL A 403 -12.94 -1.81 13.19
C VAL A 403 -12.69 -1.26 11.78
N PRO A 404 -12.22 -2.04 10.79
CA PRO A 404 -12.07 -1.53 9.43
C PRO A 404 -13.41 -1.14 8.79
N ALA A 405 -14.49 -1.88 9.06
CA ALA A 405 -15.82 -1.55 8.53
C ALA A 405 -16.31 -0.17 9.02
N VAL A 406 -16.15 0.13 10.31
CA VAL A 406 -16.52 1.43 10.91
C VAL A 406 -15.67 2.55 10.30
N LEU A 407 -14.37 2.37 10.17
CA LEU A 407 -13.48 3.36 9.56
C LEU A 407 -13.85 3.62 8.10
N VAL A 408 -14.03 2.55 7.32
CA VAL A 408 -14.43 2.66 5.91
C VAL A 408 -15.82 3.30 5.78
N ALA A 409 -16.76 2.98 6.65
CA ALA A 409 -18.08 3.64 6.68
C ALA A 409 -17.95 5.14 7.03
N ALA A 410 -17.10 5.50 7.99
CA ALA A 410 -16.85 6.91 8.34
C ALA A 410 -16.28 7.72 7.16
N SER A 411 -15.53 7.08 6.26
CA SER A 411 -15.01 7.73 5.04
C SER A 411 -16.11 8.19 4.08
N LEU A 412 -17.32 7.66 4.18
CA LEU A 412 -18.47 8.12 3.37
C LEU A 412 -18.84 9.58 3.68
N VAL A 413 -18.65 10.04 4.93
CA VAL A 413 -19.04 11.40 5.35
C VAL A 413 -18.34 12.49 4.50
N PRO A 414 -17.02 12.52 4.31
CA PRO A 414 -16.41 13.50 3.43
C PRO A 414 -16.80 13.33 1.95
N ILE A 415 -17.06 12.12 1.46
CA ILE A 415 -17.45 11.88 0.07
C ILE A 415 -18.87 12.35 -0.22
N THR A 416 -19.80 12.25 0.73
CA THR A 416 -21.16 12.81 0.54
C THR A 416 -21.16 14.33 0.36
N ARG A 417 -20.09 15.02 0.82
CA ARG A 417 -19.92 16.48 0.67
C ARG A 417 -19.04 16.86 -0.54
N TYR A 418 -18.55 15.90 -1.32
CA TYR A 418 -17.80 16.17 -2.55
C TYR A 418 -18.73 16.75 -3.62
N SER A 419 -18.35 17.87 -4.25
CA SER A 419 -19.26 18.67 -5.07
C SER A 419 -18.88 18.74 -6.56
N LEU A 420 -17.69 18.39 -6.96
CA LEU A 420 -17.19 18.61 -8.33
C LEU A 420 -18.00 17.83 -9.39
N ASP A 421 -18.50 16.63 -9.08
CA ASP A 421 -19.37 15.85 -9.98
C ASP A 421 -20.73 16.51 -10.25
N LEU A 422 -21.19 17.37 -9.34
CA LEU A 422 -22.49 18.03 -9.45
C LEU A 422 -22.44 19.31 -10.30
N THR A 423 -21.25 19.91 -10.43
CA THR A 423 -21.05 21.12 -11.21
C THR A 423 -20.64 20.85 -12.66
N GLY A 424 -20.01 19.70 -12.94
CA GLY A 424 -19.56 19.29 -14.27
C GLY A 424 -20.69 18.90 -15.25
N SER A 425 -21.92 18.66 -14.76
CA SER A 425 -23.07 18.33 -15.60
C SER A 425 -23.89 19.58 -16.03
N ALA A 426 -23.59 20.73 -15.47
CA ALA A 426 -24.33 21.97 -15.76
C ALA A 426 -23.79 22.76 -16.95
N ASP A 427 -22.52 22.55 -17.32
CA ASP A 427 -21.85 23.32 -18.40
C ASP A 427 -21.76 22.62 -19.77
N VAL A 428 -22.46 21.47 -19.94
CA VAL A 428 -22.59 20.78 -21.24
C VAL A 428 -24.06 20.62 -21.58
N ARG A 429 -24.74 21.72 -21.79
CA ARG A 429 -25.94 21.76 -22.65
C ARG A 429 -25.69 22.79 -23.77
N PRO A 430 -25.87 22.38 -25.03
CA PRO A 430 -25.68 23.24 -26.20
C PRO A 430 -26.66 24.40 -26.24
#